data_f98fbd918e7e8d6058a41df5807f28a4
#
_entry.id   f98fbd918e7e8d6058a41df5807f28a4
#
_cell.length_a   1.000
_cell.length_b   1.000
_cell.length_c   1.000
_cell.angle_alpha   90.00
_cell.angle_beta   90.00
_cell.angle_gamma   90.00
#
_symmetry.space_group_name_H-M   'P 1'
#
loop_
_entity.id
_entity.type
_entity.pdbx_description
1 polymer ?
#
loop_
_entity_poly.entity_id
_entity_poly.type
_entity_poly.pdbx_seq_one_letter_code
_entity_poly.pdbx_strand_id
1 'polypeptide(L)' 'MSEIKFEIVKEIVSLQKPEGSLYHTEVNVIKWGGNAPKVDIRKWADGREKCSKGLTLTFEEARTLFHDAEVILNALDG' A
#
# COMPACT_ATOMS: atom_id res chain seq x y z
N MET A 1 -4.02 -22.73 13.57
CA MET A 1 -4.31 -21.45 12.95
C MET A 1 -3.09 -20.90 12.24
N SER A 2 -3.30 -20.48 11.02
CA SER A 2 -2.18 -20.00 10.23
C SER A 2 -2.07 -18.50 10.35
N GLU A 3 -0.85 -18.01 10.46
CA GLU A 3 -0.59 -16.60 10.40
C GLU A 3 -0.15 -16.27 8.99
N ILE A 4 -0.64 -15.13 8.50
CA ILE A 4 -0.20 -14.66 7.20
C ILE A 4 1.15 -14.01 7.43
N LYS A 5 2.17 -14.60 6.86
CA LYS A 5 3.51 -14.04 6.98
C LYS A 5 3.74 -13.07 5.85
N PHE A 6 4.37 -11.97 6.16
CA PHE A 6 4.71 -10.98 5.16
C PHE A 6 6.05 -10.36 5.49
N GLU A 7 6.65 -9.83 4.47
CA GLU A 7 7.92 -9.14 4.62
C GLU A 7 7.86 -7.83 3.86
N ILE A 8 8.13 -6.73 4.55
CA ILE A 8 8.21 -5.44 3.87
C ILE A 8 9.59 -5.34 3.23
N VAL A 9 9.60 -5.49 1.91
CA VAL A 9 10.85 -5.48 1.16
C VAL A 9 11.39 -4.05 1.10
N LYS A 10 10.49 -3.08 0.90
CA LYS A 10 10.89 -1.69 0.84
C LYS A 10 9.71 -0.81 1.23
N GLU A 11 9.95 0.13 2.14
CA GLU A 11 8.96 1.13 2.51
C GLU A 11 9.05 2.27 1.49
N ILE A 12 7.90 2.64 0.92
CA ILE A 12 7.87 3.68 -0.09
C ILE A 12 7.41 5.00 0.51
N VAL A 13 6.18 5.02 1.03
CA VAL A 13 5.64 6.26 1.59
C VAL A 13 4.56 5.92 2.60
N SER A 14 4.47 6.76 3.62
CA SER A 14 3.44 6.70 4.63
C SER A 14 2.69 8.01 4.56
N LEU A 15 1.37 7.93 4.33
CA LEU A 15 0.56 9.13 4.20
C LEU A 15 0.15 9.63 5.57
N GLN A 16 -0.15 10.92 5.63
CA GLN A 16 -0.55 11.52 6.90
C GLN A 16 -1.84 10.87 7.40
N LYS A 17 -1.82 10.53 8.69
CA LYS A 17 -2.98 9.92 9.32
C LYS A 17 -4.10 10.95 9.44
N PRO A 18 -5.32 10.62 8.98
CA PRO A 18 -6.44 11.52 9.14
C PRO A 18 -6.71 11.77 10.62
N GLU A 19 -7.18 12.98 10.93
CA GLU A 19 -7.50 13.33 12.30
C GLU A 19 -8.56 12.38 12.86
N GLY A 20 -8.29 11.86 14.07
CA GLY A 20 -9.22 10.95 14.71
C GLY A 20 -9.13 9.50 14.25
N SER A 21 -8.27 9.22 13.27
CA SER A 21 -8.14 7.86 12.76
C SER A 21 -7.03 7.12 13.51
N LEU A 22 -7.26 5.81 13.70
CA LEU A 22 -6.24 4.93 14.27
C LEU A 22 -5.36 4.33 13.19
N TYR A 23 -5.67 4.59 11.92
CA TYR A 23 -4.97 4.00 10.79
C TYR A 23 -4.46 5.07 9.86
N HIS A 24 -3.37 4.76 9.19
CA HIS A 24 -2.82 5.61 8.13
C HIS A 24 -2.50 4.73 6.92
N THR A 25 -2.54 5.32 5.75
CA THR A 25 -2.29 4.61 4.51
C THR A 25 -0.80 4.56 4.23
N GLU A 26 -0.31 3.38 3.86
CA GLU A 26 1.08 3.20 3.47
C GLU A 26 1.17 2.55 2.11
N VAL A 27 2.20 2.92 1.37
CA VAL A 27 2.56 2.24 0.15
C VAL A 27 3.90 1.58 0.39
N ASN A 28 3.93 0.28 0.22
CA ASN A 28 5.14 -0.51 0.46
C ASN A 28 5.30 -1.54 -0.64
N VAL A 29 6.51 -2.05 -0.78
CA VAL A 29 6.71 -3.26 -1.57
C VAL A 29 6.73 -4.40 -0.57
N ILE A 30 5.76 -5.29 -0.68
CA ILE A 30 5.58 -6.37 0.29
C ILE A 30 5.58 -7.71 -0.41
N LYS A 31 6.21 -8.66 0.25
CA LYS A 31 6.19 -10.05 -0.16
C LYS A 31 5.28 -10.79 0.81
N TRP A 32 4.18 -11.31 0.29
CA TRP A 32 3.20 -12.03 1.11
C TRP A 32 3.45 -13.53 0.96
N GLY A 33 3.78 -14.17 2.06
CA GLY A 33 4.07 -15.61 2.04
C GLY A 33 5.19 -15.93 1.07
N GLY A 34 4.96 -16.89 0.18
CA GLY A 34 5.93 -17.30 -0.81
C GLY A 34 5.80 -16.61 -2.16
N ASN A 35 4.94 -15.60 -2.25
CA ASN A 35 4.67 -14.93 -3.51
C ASN A 35 5.75 -13.91 -3.85
N ALA A 36 5.81 -13.52 -5.13
CA ALA A 36 6.72 -12.48 -5.55
C ALA A 36 6.34 -11.15 -4.91
N PRO A 37 7.30 -10.24 -4.70
CA PRO A 37 7.01 -8.93 -4.14
C PRO A 37 6.04 -8.15 -5.02
N LYS A 38 5.16 -7.40 -4.38
CA LYS A 38 4.17 -6.58 -5.07
C LYS A 38 4.04 -5.24 -4.37
N VAL A 39 3.55 -4.26 -5.09
CA VAL A 39 3.22 -2.98 -4.48
C VAL A 39 1.95 -3.18 -3.66
N ASP A 40 1.99 -2.70 -2.43
CA ASP A 40 0.88 -2.88 -1.50
C ASP A 40 0.44 -1.51 -1.00
N ILE A 41 -0.85 -1.24 -1.13
CA ILE A 41 -1.46 0.01 -0.68
C ILE A 41 -2.56 -0.35 0.29
N ARG A 42 -2.34 -0.04 1.57
CA ARG A 42 -3.35 -0.34 2.57
C ARG A 42 -3.16 0.52 3.80
N LYS A 43 -4.13 0.45 4.67
CA LYS A 43 -4.07 1.17 5.94
C LYS A 43 -3.47 0.27 7.01
N TRP A 44 -2.63 0.87 7.81
CA TRP A 44 -1.96 0.18 8.91
C TRP A 44 -2.19 0.93 10.20
N ALA A 45 -2.36 0.17 11.29
CA ALA A 45 -2.33 0.76 12.61
C ALA A 45 -0.88 1.07 12.98
N ASP A 46 -0.72 1.94 13.95
CA ASP A 46 0.63 2.27 14.43
C ASP A 46 1.31 0.99 14.90
N GLY A 47 2.57 0.86 14.59
CA GLY A 47 3.34 -0.34 14.92
C GLY A 47 3.08 -1.51 14.01
N ARG A 48 2.17 -1.35 13.04
CA ARG A 48 1.84 -2.38 12.05
C ARG A 48 1.32 -3.68 12.67
N GLU A 49 0.66 -3.58 13.81
CA GLU A 49 0.08 -4.77 14.44
C GLU A 49 -1.19 -5.22 13.74
N LYS A 50 -1.88 -4.29 13.10
CA LYS A 50 -3.10 -4.57 12.36
C LYS A 50 -3.11 -3.81 11.06
N CYS A 51 -3.78 -4.37 10.07
CA CYS A 51 -3.94 -3.68 8.80
C CYS A 51 -5.34 -3.95 8.26
N SER A 52 -5.79 -3.06 7.41
CA SER A 52 -7.06 -3.23 6.73
C SER A 52 -6.86 -4.04 5.47
N LYS A 53 -7.97 -4.32 4.80
CA LYS A 53 -7.87 -4.84 3.44
C LYS A 53 -7.20 -3.79 2.59
N GLY A 54 -6.38 -4.24 1.66
CA GLY A 54 -5.67 -3.34 0.81
C GLY A 54 -5.69 -3.81 -0.62
N LEU A 55 -4.88 -3.13 -1.40
CA LEU A 55 -4.75 -3.41 -2.82
C LEU A 55 -3.30 -3.79 -3.08
N THR A 56 -3.10 -4.90 -3.75
CA THR A 56 -1.75 -5.28 -4.18
C THR A 56 -1.69 -5.23 -5.69
N LEU A 57 -0.61 -4.69 -6.20
CA LEU A 57 -0.42 -4.51 -7.63
C LEU A 57 0.85 -5.22 -8.08
N THR A 58 0.73 -5.93 -9.20
CA THR A 58 1.91 -6.49 -9.85
C THR A 58 2.75 -5.36 -10.41
N PHE A 59 3.97 -5.68 -10.84
CA PHE A 59 4.83 -4.69 -11.47
C PHE A 59 4.13 -4.02 -12.66
N GLU A 60 3.49 -4.81 -13.51
CA GLU A 60 2.83 -4.27 -14.70
C GLU A 60 1.63 -3.38 -14.33
N GLU A 61 0.87 -3.81 -13.34
CA GLU A 61 -0.28 -3.02 -12.90
C GLU A 61 0.17 -1.70 -12.29
N ALA A 62 1.19 -1.76 -11.46
CA ALA A 62 1.73 -0.55 -10.83
C ALA A 62 2.31 0.40 -11.86
N ARG A 63 3.03 -0.15 -12.83
CA ARG A 63 3.62 0.65 -13.88
C ARG A 63 2.56 1.40 -14.67
N THR A 64 1.48 0.71 -15.01
CA THR A 64 0.38 1.33 -15.76
C THR A 64 -0.30 2.41 -14.95
N LEU A 65 -0.62 2.10 -13.68
CA LEU A 65 -1.33 3.04 -12.83
C LEU A 65 -0.50 4.30 -12.58
N PHE A 66 0.76 4.13 -12.22
CA PHE A 66 1.59 5.26 -11.87
C PHE A 66 2.06 6.07 -13.07
N HIS A 67 2.03 5.46 -14.24
CA HIS A 67 2.31 6.21 -15.47
C HIS A 67 1.27 7.32 -15.67
N ASP A 68 0.04 7.08 -15.24
CA ASP A 68 -1.05 8.03 -15.43
C ASP A 68 -1.31 8.87 -14.18
N ALA A 69 -0.33 8.97 -13.29
CA ALA A 69 -0.49 9.72 -12.04
C ALA A 69 -0.91 11.16 -12.28
N GLU A 70 -0.31 11.82 -13.27
CA GLU A 70 -0.64 13.22 -13.58
C GLU A 70 -2.09 13.37 -13.99
N VAL A 71 -2.59 12.41 -14.78
CA VAL A 71 -3.98 12.46 -15.23
C VAL A 71 -4.91 12.37 -14.03
N ILE A 72 -4.59 11.48 -13.10
CA ILE A 72 -5.40 11.29 -11.89
C ILE A 72 -5.40 12.55 -11.05
N LEU A 73 -4.22 13.13 -10.84
CA LEU A 73 -4.10 14.33 -10.02
C LEU A 73 -4.83 15.50 -10.64
N ASN A 74 -4.72 15.66 -11.96
CA ASN A 74 -5.42 16.74 -12.64
C ASN A 74 -6.92 16.57 -12.59
N ALA A 75 -7.40 15.33 -12.64
CA ALA A 75 -8.83 15.05 -12.55
C ALA A 75 -9.38 15.42 -11.17
N LEU A 76 -8.58 15.19 -10.13
CA LEU A 76 -8.99 15.53 -8.77
C LEU A 76 -9.00 17.04 -8.55
N ASP A 77 -8.07 17.73 -9.18
CA ASP A 77 -7.91 19.17 -8.99
C ASP A 77 -8.90 19.99 -9.83
N GLY A 78 -9.35 19.41 -10.91
CA GLY A 78 -10.21 20.09 -11.84
C GLY A 78 -11.63 19.67 -11.83
#